data_19a476c698314f5c1741fe154097ea90
#
_entry.id   19a476c698314f5c1741fe154097ea90
#
_cell.length_a   1.000
_cell.length_b   1.000
_cell.length_c   1.000
_cell.angle_alpha   90.00
_cell.angle_beta   90.00
_cell.angle_gamma   90.00
#
_symmetry.space_group_name_H-M   'P 1'
#
loop_
_entity.id
_entity.type
_entity.pdbx_description
1 polymer ?
#
loop_
_entity_poly.entity_id
_entity_poly.type
_entity_poly.pdbx_seq_one_letter_code
_entity_poly.pdbx_strand_id
1 'polypeptide(L)'
;MSVNVTTGPATLSWPHLAELEARNGNSKPKVSTAVMVPKSDTTTIEALKAAVREAAAGKWGTKVPKSLRTPLKDGDNSDYEEQAGHITFNASSIRRVPIVGTDLLPVSDEKIAEEVYGGQKARVAVRAFAYEVDGSKGVSFGLQMVQILGGGERFGEGAASAESLFGPAQPSASQPGADEDPLVGLL
;
A
#
# COMPACT_ATOMS: atom_id res chain seq x y z
N MET A 1 3.60 -16.09 -20.47
CA MET A 1 3.31 -14.68 -20.82
C MET A 1 3.07 -13.87 -19.57
N SER A 2 3.50 -12.67 -19.60
CA SER A 2 3.25 -11.70 -18.52
C SER A 2 2.37 -10.57 -19.05
N VAL A 3 1.40 -10.14 -18.26
CA VAL A 3 0.41 -9.14 -18.64
C VAL A 3 0.54 -7.93 -17.74
N ASN A 4 0.70 -6.77 -18.35
CA ASN A 4 0.81 -5.50 -17.62
C ASN A 4 -0.56 -4.91 -17.38
N VAL A 5 -0.79 -4.39 -16.16
CA VAL A 5 -1.99 -3.68 -15.78
C VAL A 5 -1.61 -2.44 -14.99
N THR A 6 -2.24 -1.32 -15.29
CA THR A 6 -2.17 -0.11 -14.48
C THR A 6 -3.51 0.09 -13.79
N THR A 7 -3.50 0.24 -12.47
CA THR A 7 -4.72 0.48 -11.71
C THR A 7 -5.24 1.90 -11.91
N GLY A 8 -6.52 2.11 -11.66
CA GLY A 8 -7.04 3.43 -11.32
C GLY A 8 -6.53 3.89 -9.95
N PRO A 9 -7.07 5.01 -9.42
CA PRO A 9 -6.75 5.44 -8.07
C PRO A 9 -7.04 4.35 -7.04
N ALA A 10 -6.01 3.93 -6.33
CA ALA A 10 -6.06 2.89 -5.31
C ALA A 10 -5.41 3.40 -4.03
N THR A 11 -5.47 2.62 -2.97
CA THR A 11 -4.85 2.96 -1.69
C THR A 11 -3.71 1.99 -1.41
N LEU A 12 -2.55 2.51 -1.02
CA LEU A 12 -1.43 1.69 -0.60
C LEU A 12 -1.61 1.24 0.85
N SER A 13 -1.30 -0.01 1.13
CA SER A 13 -1.25 -0.56 2.48
C SER A 13 0.11 -1.21 2.69
N TRP A 14 0.71 -1.00 3.86
CA TRP A 14 2.02 -1.57 4.21
C TRP A 14 3.09 -1.34 3.11
N PRO A 15 3.30 -0.10 2.64
CA PRO A 15 4.28 0.17 1.59
C PRO A 15 5.70 0.06 2.15
N HIS A 16 6.51 -0.81 1.53
CA HIS A 16 7.95 -0.97 1.76
C HIS A 16 8.66 -0.70 0.43
N LEU A 17 8.71 0.56 0.03
CA LEU A 17 9.13 0.99 -1.29
C LEU A 17 10.44 1.78 -1.31
N ALA A 18 10.86 2.29 -0.14
CA ALA A 18 12.08 3.08 -0.03
C ALA A 18 13.34 2.23 -0.21
N GLU A 19 13.36 1.05 0.41
CA GLU A 19 14.51 0.16 0.41
C GLU A 19 14.10 -1.29 0.12
N LEU A 20 15.07 -2.08 -0.33
CA LEU A 20 14.88 -3.51 -0.51
C LEU A 20 14.97 -4.20 0.86
N GLU A 21 13.89 -4.82 1.28
CA GLU A 21 13.79 -5.52 2.56
C GLU A 21 13.64 -7.02 2.37
N ALA A 22 14.35 -7.80 3.18
CA ALA A 22 14.16 -9.23 3.29
C ALA A 22 13.18 -9.53 4.43
N ARG A 23 12.05 -10.15 4.13
CA ARG A 23 11.07 -10.52 5.17
C ARG A 23 11.55 -11.59 6.12
N ASN A 24 12.38 -12.50 5.62
CA ASN A 24 12.96 -13.60 6.40
C ASN A 24 14.42 -13.74 5.97
N GLY A 25 15.30 -14.21 6.85
CA GLY A 25 16.72 -14.33 6.60
C GLY A 25 17.13 -15.10 5.33
N ASN A 26 16.22 -15.90 4.77
CA ASN A 26 16.45 -16.69 3.54
C ASN A 26 15.72 -16.14 2.31
N SER A 27 14.95 -15.05 2.43
CA SER A 27 14.26 -14.47 1.29
C SER A 27 15.11 -13.40 0.61
N LYS A 28 15.01 -13.32 -0.73
CA LYS A 28 15.67 -12.23 -1.46
C LYS A 28 15.06 -10.88 -1.05
N PRO A 29 15.88 -9.86 -0.78
CA PRO A 29 15.39 -8.53 -0.53
C PRO A 29 14.50 -8.02 -1.67
N LYS A 30 13.41 -7.35 -1.34
CA LYS A 30 12.46 -6.79 -2.32
C LYS A 30 11.76 -5.56 -1.80
N VAL A 31 11.30 -4.72 -2.69
CA VAL A 31 10.30 -3.71 -2.42
C VAL A 31 8.92 -4.32 -2.58
N SER A 32 7.96 -3.91 -1.77
CA SER A 32 6.60 -4.45 -1.82
C SER A 32 5.58 -3.47 -1.28
N THR A 33 4.36 -3.64 -1.73
CA THR A 33 3.19 -2.95 -1.18
C THR A 33 1.94 -3.80 -1.36
N ALA A 34 1.01 -3.69 -0.44
CA ALA A 34 -0.35 -4.11 -0.68
C ALA A 34 -1.11 -2.96 -1.34
N VAL A 35 -1.96 -3.29 -2.27
CA VAL A 35 -2.77 -2.34 -3.04
C VAL A 35 -4.23 -2.65 -2.81
N MET A 36 -5.01 -1.64 -2.46
CA MET A 36 -6.43 -1.74 -2.18
C MET A 36 -7.19 -0.98 -3.26
N VAL A 37 -7.91 -1.72 -4.10
CA VAL A 37 -8.73 -1.17 -5.19
C VAL A 37 -10.18 -1.12 -4.73
N PRO A 38 -10.85 0.05 -4.76
CA PRO A 38 -12.26 0.13 -4.38
C PRO A 38 -13.11 -0.81 -5.23
N LYS A 39 -14.05 -1.51 -4.62
CA LYS A 39 -14.98 -2.40 -5.36
C LYS A 39 -15.83 -1.66 -6.40
N SER A 40 -15.98 -0.35 -6.24
CA SER A 40 -16.63 0.52 -7.22
C SER A 40 -15.82 0.72 -8.51
N ASP A 41 -14.49 0.52 -8.47
CA ASP A 41 -13.64 0.56 -9.66
C ASP A 41 -13.64 -0.79 -10.39
N THR A 42 -14.76 -1.11 -10.99
CA THR A 42 -14.98 -2.37 -11.71
C THR A 42 -14.04 -2.52 -12.90
N THR A 43 -13.68 -1.43 -13.55
CA THR A 43 -12.76 -1.42 -14.71
C THR A 43 -11.38 -1.96 -14.31
N THR A 44 -10.79 -1.43 -13.24
CA THR A 44 -9.50 -1.92 -12.72
C THR A 44 -9.60 -3.37 -12.25
N ILE A 45 -10.65 -3.73 -11.52
CA ILE A 45 -10.84 -5.08 -10.99
C ILE A 45 -10.95 -6.10 -12.13
N GLU A 46 -11.73 -5.82 -13.16
CA GLU A 46 -11.86 -6.71 -14.31
C GLU A 46 -10.56 -6.83 -15.12
N ALA A 47 -9.80 -5.73 -15.25
CA ALA A 47 -8.47 -5.75 -15.89
C ALA A 47 -7.49 -6.62 -15.10
N LEU A 48 -7.49 -6.54 -13.77
CA LEU A 48 -6.66 -7.38 -12.90
C LEU A 48 -7.05 -8.86 -13.00
N LYS A 49 -8.34 -9.17 -12.98
CA LYS A 49 -8.84 -10.54 -13.15
C LYS A 49 -8.49 -11.11 -14.53
N ALA A 50 -8.64 -10.31 -15.58
CA ALA A 50 -8.26 -10.71 -16.94
C ALA A 50 -6.76 -11.00 -17.05
N ALA A 51 -5.92 -10.16 -16.45
CA ALA A 51 -4.48 -10.36 -16.41
C ALA A 51 -4.08 -11.66 -15.68
N VAL A 52 -4.74 -11.98 -14.58
CA VAL A 52 -4.54 -13.24 -13.85
C VAL A 52 -4.90 -14.44 -14.72
N ARG A 53 -6.06 -14.41 -15.39
CA ARG A 53 -6.50 -15.49 -16.30
C ARG A 53 -5.54 -15.67 -17.46
N GLU A 54 -5.11 -14.58 -18.06
CA GLU A 54 -4.19 -14.60 -19.21
C GLU A 54 -2.81 -15.11 -18.81
N ALA A 55 -2.27 -14.69 -17.66
CA ALA A 55 -1.01 -15.20 -17.14
C ALA A 55 -1.09 -16.71 -16.85
N ALA A 56 -2.18 -17.17 -16.27
CA ALA A 56 -2.43 -18.59 -16.01
C ALA A 56 -2.54 -19.39 -17.33
N ALA A 57 -3.31 -18.91 -18.27
CA ALA A 57 -3.45 -19.54 -19.58
C ALA A 57 -2.13 -19.59 -20.36
N GLY A 58 -1.31 -18.55 -20.25
CA GLY A 58 0.03 -18.52 -20.88
C GLY A 58 0.98 -19.60 -20.37
N LYS A 59 0.83 -20.00 -19.09
CA LYS A 59 1.67 -21.06 -18.49
C LYS A 59 1.09 -22.47 -18.65
N TRP A 60 -0.20 -22.63 -18.41
CA TRP A 60 -0.85 -23.94 -18.36
C TRP A 60 -1.82 -24.21 -19.52
N GLY A 61 -2.04 -23.24 -20.39
CA GLY A 61 -3.00 -23.37 -21.50
C GLY A 61 -4.40 -23.66 -21.01
N THR A 62 -5.03 -24.71 -21.56
CA THR A 62 -6.36 -25.16 -21.16
C THR A 62 -6.37 -25.98 -19.86
N LYS A 63 -5.21 -26.35 -19.33
CA LYS A 63 -5.03 -27.20 -18.14
C LYS A 63 -4.72 -26.37 -16.89
N VAL A 64 -5.37 -25.25 -16.71
CA VAL A 64 -5.20 -24.42 -15.51
C VAL A 64 -5.59 -25.22 -14.26
N PRO A 65 -4.69 -25.32 -13.26
CA PRO A 65 -4.98 -26.07 -12.03
C PRO A 65 -6.20 -25.53 -11.28
N LYS A 66 -7.06 -26.40 -10.78
CA LYS A 66 -8.22 -26.01 -9.96
C LYS A 66 -7.81 -25.37 -8.62
N SER A 67 -6.64 -25.74 -8.11
CA SER A 67 -6.06 -25.22 -6.86
C SER A 67 -5.13 -24.03 -7.07
N LEU A 68 -5.31 -23.28 -8.15
CA LEU A 68 -4.49 -22.10 -8.45
C LEU A 68 -4.61 -21.03 -7.37
N ARG A 69 -3.49 -20.60 -6.83
CA ARG A 69 -3.45 -19.45 -5.91
C ARG A 69 -3.60 -18.16 -6.70
N THR A 70 -4.64 -17.40 -6.39
CA THR A 70 -4.87 -16.09 -6.99
C THR A 70 -4.30 -14.99 -6.10
N PRO A 71 -3.73 -13.93 -6.67
CA PRO A 71 -3.20 -12.81 -5.89
C PRO A 71 -4.29 -11.88 -5.36
N LEU A 72 -5.48 -11.92 -5.96
CA LEU A 72 -6.60 -11.05 -5.60
C LEU A 72 -7.36 -11.61 -4.40
N LYS A 73 -7.62 -10.75 -3.42
CA LYS A 73 -8.37 -11.08 -2.21
C LYS A 73 -9.51 -10.10 -2.00
N ASP A 74 -10.60 -10.59 -1.45
CA ASP A 74 -11.71 -9.75 -1.01
C ASP A 74 -11.38 -9.16 0.36
N GLY A 75 -11.29 -7.84 0.43
CA GLY A 75 -10.98 -7.13 1.67
C GLY A 75 -12.05 -7.24 2.74
N ASP A 76 -13.31 -7.57 2.38
CA ASP A 76 -14.38 -7.80 3.35
C ASP A 76 -14.13 -9.05 4.21
N ASN A 77 -13.30 -9.98 3.72
CA ASN A 77 -12.90 -11.18 4.45
C ASN A 77 -11.55 -11.01 5.17
N SER A 78 -11.04 -9.80 5.23
CA SER A 78 -9.77 -9.48 5.90
C SER A 78 -10.00 -9.16 7.37
N ASP A 79 -8.97 -9.43 8.19
CA ASP A 79 -8.94 -9.00 9.59
C ASP A 79 -8.69 -7.48 9.75
N TYR A 80 -8.39 -6.79 8.67
CA TYR A 80 -8.11 -5.36 8.64
C TYR A 80 -9.34 -4.56 8.17
N GLU A 81 -9.89 -3.72 9.04
CA GLU A 81 -11.10 -2.92 8.76
C GLU A 81 -10.92 -1.98 7.55
N GLU A 82 -9.72 -1.44 7.37
CA GLU A 82 -9.40 -0.56 6.25
C GLU A 82 -9.52 -1.22 4.88
N GLN A 83 -9.46 -2.55 4.84
CA GLN A 83 -9.59 -3.31 3.60
C GLN A 83 -11.05 -3.57 3.19
N ALA A 84 -12.00 -3.34 4.08
CA ALA A 84 -13.41 -3.50 3.77
C ALA A 84 -13.83 -2.63 2.56
N GLY A 85 -14.65 -3.17 1.68
CA GLY A 85 -15.08 -2.49 0.45
C GLY A 85 -14.03 -2.43 -0.66
N HIS A 86 -12.91 -3.15 -0.52
CA HIS A 86 -11.81 -3.19 -1.50
C HIS A 86 -11.49 -4.61 -1.96
N ILE A 87 -10.99 -4.70 -3.18
CA ILE A 87 -10.22 -5.88 -3.63
C ILE A 87 -8.75 -5.58 -3.40
N THR A 88 -8.05 -6.49 -2.73
CA THR A 88 -6.67 -6.29 -2.31
C THR A 88 -5.72 -7.26 -3.01
N PHE A 89 -4.50 -6.83 -3.25
CA PHE A 89 -3.43 -7.68 -3.73
C PHE A 89 -2.08 -7.15 -3.27
N ASN A 90 -1.10 -8.04 -3.25
CA ASN A 90 0.30 -7.67 -2.99
C ASN A 90 1.07 -7.60 -4.30
N ALA A 91 1.90 -6.59 -4.44
CA ALA A 91 2.85 -6.45 -5.53
C ALA A 91 4.25 -6.25 -4.98
N SER A 92 5.23 -6.88 -5.60
CA SER A 92 6.62 -6.79 -5.15
C SER A 92 7.60 -6.82 -6.31
N SER A 93 8.81 -6.31 -6.07
CA SER A 93 9.92 -6.38 -7.03
C SER A 93 11.24 -6.63 -6.30
N ILE A 94 12.08 -7.46 -6.88
CA ILE A 94 13.47 -7.68 -6.40
C ILE A 94 14.40 -6.52 -6.76
N ARG A 95 13.90 -5.53 -7.46
CA ARG A 95 14.61 -4.29 -7.80
C ARG A 95 13.79 -3.11 -7.32
N ARG A 96 14.44 -2.01 -7.04
CA ARG A 96 13.75 -0.74 -6.80
C ARG A 96 12.93 -0.38 -8.04
N VAL A 97 11.73 0.15 -7.81
CA VAL A 97 10.83 0.59 -8.86
C VAL A 97 10.74 2.10 -8.89
N PRO A 98 10.52 2.71 -10.06
CA PRO A 98 10.28 4.15 -10.13
C PRO A 98 9.02 4.54 -9.36
N ILE A 99 9.14 5.60 -8.57
CA ILE A 99 8.03 6.24 -7.88
C ILE A 99 7.95 7.67 -8.42
N VAL A 100 6.83 8.01 -9.00
CA VAL A 100 6.62 9.31 -9.63
C VAL A 100 5.45 10.04 -8.98
N GLY A 101 5.46 11.35 -9.09
CA GLY A 101 4.33 12.20 -8.68
C GLY A 101 3.27 12.34 -9.77
N THR A 102 2.30 13.20 -9.55
CA THR A 102 1.24 13.51 -10.53
C THR A 102 1.79 14.21 -11.79
N ASP A 103 2.93 14.86 -11.68
CA ASP A 103 3.68 15.47 -12.77
C ASP A 103 4.53 14.48 -13.57
N LEU A 104 4.49 13.20 -13.21
CA LEU A 104 5.31 12.10 -13.76
C LEU A 104 6.81 12.27 -13.54
N LEU A 105 7.23 13.17 -12.67
CA LEU A 105 8.62 13.33 -12.28
C LEU A 105 8.97 12.36 -11.13
N PRO A 106 10.19 11.82 -11.11
CA PRO A 106 10.64 10.95 -10.04
C PRO A 106 10.57 11.65 -8.68
N VAL A 107 10.03 10.94 -7.69
CA VAL A 107 10.08 11.36 -6.29
C VAL A 107 11.46 11.03 -5.74
N SER A 108 12.11 11.99 -5.08
CA SER A 108 13.43 11.76 -4.48
C SER A 108 13.34 10.77 -3.31
N ASP A 109 14.41 10.04 -3.05
CA ASP A 109 14.46 9.03 -1.97
C ASP A 109 14.11 9.61 -0.60
N GLU A 110 14.49 10.86 -0.33
CA GLU A 110 14.16 11.57 0.90
C GLU A 110 12.65 11.79 1.05
N LYS A 111 11.98 12.14 -0.05
CA LYS A 111 10.53 12.33 -0.08
C LYS A 111 9.74 11.04 -0.08
N ILE A 112 10.30 9.94 -0.58
CA ILE A 112 9.62 8.64 -0.57
C ILE A 112 9.23 8.25 0.86
N ALA A 113 10.13 8.44 1.82
CA ALA A 113 9.85 8.12 3.21
C ALA A 113 8.72 8.96 3.81
N GLU A 114 8.52 10.18 3.33
CA GLU A 114 7.47 11.08 3.81
C GLU A 114 6.14 10.91 3.05
N GLU A 115 6.22 10.76 1.73
CA GLU A 115 5.06 10.73 0.84
C GLU A 115 4.47 9.33 0.65
N VAL A 116 5.24 8.27 0.91
CA VAL A 116 4.79 6.88 0.76
C VAL A 116 4.46 6.30 2.13
N TYR A 117 3.19 6.26 2.45
CA TYR A 117 2.66 5.75 3.71
C TYR A 117 1.42 4.88 3.49
N GLY A 118 1.09 4.05 4.47
CA GLY A 118 -0.17 3.29 4.45
C GLY A 118 -1.38 4.23 4.48
N GLY A 119 -2.25 4.11 3.50
CA GLY A 119 -3.39 5.01 3.27
C GLY A 119 -3.20 5.99 2.12
N GLN A 120 -1.98 6.14 1.61
CA GLN A 120 -1.69 7.01 0.48
C GLN A 120 -2.44 6.60 -0.77
N LYS A 121 -3.01 7.56 -1.48
CA LYS A 121 -3.63 7.32 -2.79
C LYS A 121 -2.54 7.25 -3.86
N ALA A 122 -2.62 6.21 -4.68
CA ALA A 122 -1.66 5.97 -5.75
C ALA A 122 -2.27 5.17 -6.90
N ARG A 123 -1.66 5.28 -8.06
CA ARG A 123 -1.85 4.33 -9.16
C ARG A 123 -0.64 3.42 -9.22
N VAL A 124 -0.87 2.16 -9.51
CA VAL A 124 0.18 1.13 -9.50
C VAL A 124 0.21 0.40 -10.83
N ALA A 125 1.37 0.35 -11.45
CA ALA A 125 1.61 -0.49 -12.61
C ALA A 125 2.19 -1.83 -12.14
N VAL A 126 1.54 -2.92 -12.53
CA VAL A 126 1.92 -4.27 -12.14
C VAL A 126 1.97 -5.19 -13.35
N ARG A 127 2.71 -6.28 -13.21
CA ARG A 127 2.80 -7.34 -14.18
C ARG A 127 2.30 -8.65 -13.56
N ALA A 128 1.24 -9.22 -14.11
CA ALA A 128 0.79 -10.54 -13.72
C ALA A 128 1.71 -11.62 -14.31
N PHE A 129 2.16 -12.55 -13.50
CA PHE A 129 2.95 -13.70 -13.94
C PHE A 129 2.55 -14.96 -13.18
N ALA A 130 2.58 -16.08 -13.89
CA ALA A 130 2.31 -17.38 -13.31
C ALA A 130 3.60 -18.01 -12.77
N TYR A 131 3.52 -18.64 -11.61
CA TYR A 131 4.64 -19.35 -10.99
C TYR A 131 4.27 -20.78 -10.58
N GLU A 132 5.29 -21.60 -10.52
CA GLU A 132 5.22 -22.94 -9.96
C GLU A 132 6.49 -23.19 -9.16
N VAL A 133 6.36 -23.29 -7.84
CA VAL A 133 7.47 -23.48 -6.92
C VAL A 133 7.06 -24.49 -5.86
N ASP A 134 7.87 -25.53 -5.67
CA ASP A 134 7.66 -26.59 -4.68
C ASP A 134 6.24 -27.17 -4.67
N GLY A 135 5.67 -27.40 -5.85
CA GLY A 135 4.31 -27.92 -6.02
C GLY A 135 3.20 -26.86 -5.85
N SER A 136 3.52 -25.66 -5.41
CA SER A 136 2.58 -24.55 -5.35
C SER A 136 2.47 -23.85 -6.68
N LYS A 137 1.25 -23.74 -7.20
CA LYS A 137 0.93 -23.09 -8.47
C LYS A 137 0.09 -21.86 -8.24
N GLY A 138 0.44 -20.75 -8.87
CA GLY A 138 -0.29 -19.51 -8.69
C GLY A 138 0.06 -18.43 -9.68
N VAL A 139 -0.62 -17.32 -9.54
CA VAL A 139 -0.31 -16.07 -10.23
C VAL A 139 0.05 -15.03 -9.17
N SER A 140 1.01 -14.20 -9.47
CA SER A 140 1.44 -13.10 -8.61
C SER A 140 1.58 -11.82 -9.42
N PHE A 141 1.65 -10.68 -8.73
CA PHE A 141 1.90 -9.39 -9.35
C PHE A 141 3.31 -8.90 -9.05
N GLY A 142 4.08 -8.67 -10.11
CA GLY A 142 5.34 -7.95 -10.04
C GLY A 142 5.10 -6.45 -10.09
N LEU A 143 5.65 -5.72 -9.13
CA LEU A 143 5.57 -4.26 -9.09
C LEU A 143 6.47 -3.65 -10.16
N GLN A 144 5.97 -2.69 -10.92
CA GLN A 144 6.73 -2.02 -11.98
C GLN A 144 6.93 -0.54 -11.74
N MET A 145 5.90 0.16 -11.28
CA MET A 145 5.94 1.60 -11.02
C MET A 145 4.80 2.00 -10.10
N VAL A 146 5.02 3.06 -9.34
CA VAL A 146 4.00 3.67 -8.47
C VAL A 146 3.90 5.14 -8.79
N GLN A 147 2.68 5.63 -9.00
CA GLN A 147 2.39 7.05 -9.12
C GLN A 147 1.65 7.52 -7.88
N ILE A 148 2.27 8.40 -7.13
CA ILE A 148 1.67 9.01 -5.93
C ILE A 148 0.70 10.10 -6.36
N LEU A 149 -0.55 10.01 -5.92
CA LEU A 149 -1.60 10.97 -6.26
C LEU A 149 -1.79 12.05 -5.21
N GLY A 150 -1.29 11.84 -4.00
CA GLY A 150 -1.55 12.69 -2.86
C GLY A 150 -2.89 12.39 -2.19
N GLY A 151 -3.04 12.82 -0.96
CA GLY A 151 -4.23 12.55 -0.16
C GLY A 151 -4.29 11.14 0.39
N GLY A 152 -5.32 10.85 1.15
CA GLY A 152 -5.50 9.61 1.87
C GLY A 152 -5.10 9.73 3.33
N GLU A 153 -5.86 9.10 4.20
CA GLU A 153 -5.58 9.08 5.63
C GLU A 153 -4.55 8.00 5.94
N ARG A 154 -3.58 8.31 6.79
CA ARG A 154 -2.63 7.31 7.29
C ARG A 154 -3.35 6.21 8.04
N PHE A 155 -3.04 4.96 7.69
CA PHE A 155 -3.48 3.80 8.45
C PHE A 155 -2.57 3.57 9.66
N GLY A 156 -3.18 3.00 10.72
CA GLY A 156 -2.48 2.65 11.93
C GLY A 156 -1.94 3.85 12.66
N GLU A 157 -1.92 3.80 13.97
CA GLU A 157 -1.55 4.87 14.86
C GLU A 157 -1.74 6.25 14.23
N GLY A 158 -2.97 6.66 14.08
CA GLY A 158 -3.20 8.07 14.00
C GLY A 158 -2.46 8.60 15.20
N ALA A 159 -1.34 9.29 14.99
CA ALA A 159 -0.89 10.21 15.99
C ALA A 159 -2.16 10.92 16.41
N ALA A 160 -2.63 10.63 17.63
CA ALA A 160 -3.86 11.18 18.13
C ALA A 160 -3.78 12.66 17.78
N SER A 161 -4.73 13.18 17.03
CA SER A 161 -4.65 14.56 16.60
C SER A 161 -4.46 15.41 17.84
N ALA A 162 -3.72 16.49 17.75
CA ALA A 162 -3.55 17.37 18.91
C ALA A 162 -4.91 17.70 19.52
N GLU A 163 -5.95 17.83 18.69
CA GLU A 163 -7.34 18.00 19.13
C GLU A 163 -7.90 16.80 19.90
N SER A 164 -7.54 15.56 19.52
CA SER A 164 -8.04 14.38 20.24
C SER A 164 -7.34 14.17 21.58
N LEU A 165 -6.08 14.64 21.71
CA LEU A 165 -5.30 14.55 22.94
C LEU A 165 -5.52 15.74 23.87
N PHE A 166 -5.63 16.93 23.32
CA PHE A 166 -5.63 18.17 24.09
C PHE A 166 -6.96 18.92 24.04
N GLY A 167 -7.94 18.42 23.28
CA GLY A 167 -9.21 19.10 23.03
C GLY A 167 -9.09 20.22 22.00
N PRO A 168 -10.18 20.96 21.75
CA PRO A 168 -10.18 22.05 20.79
C PRO A 168 -9.17 23.14 21.17
N ALA A 169 -8.59 23.78 20.16
CA ALA A 169 -7.62 24.84 20.34
C ALA A 169 -8.14 25.91 21.30
N GLN A 170 -7.40 26.16 22.37
CA GLN A 170 -7.72 27.22 23.33
C GLN A 170 -6.96 28.49 22.93
N PRO A 171 -7.59 29.68 23.11
CA PRO A 171 -6.86 30.92 22.90
C PRO A 171 -5.68 30.97 23.86
N SER A 172 -4.53 31.43 23.39
CA SER A 172 -3.34 31.62 24.22
C SER A 172 -3.73 32.40 25.49
N ALA A 173 -3.56 31.77 26.66
CA ALA A 173 -3.63 32.50 27.90
C ALA A 173 -2.49 33.53 27.87
N SER A 174 -2.85 34.81 27.89
CA SER A 174 -1.88 35.86 28.16
C SER A 174 -1.20 35.48 29.46
N GLN A 175 0.11 35.32 29.46
CA GLN A 175 0.86 35.05 30.67
C GLN A 175 0.47 36.14 31.69
N PRO A 176 -0.06 35.79 32.86
CA PRO A 176 -0.06 36.72 33.98
C PRO A 176 1.41 36.97 34.30
N GLY A 177 1.75 38.23 34.51
CA GLY A 177 3.09 38.63 34.82
C GLY A 177 3.67 37.78 35.95
N ALA A 178 4.95 37.47 35.79
CA ALA A 178 5.73 36.77 36.79
C ALA A 178 5.57 37.42 38.15
N ASP A 179 4.96 36.72 39.07
CA ASP A 179 5.16 36.83 40.50
C ASP A 179 4.08 35.99 41.20
N GLU A 180 4.34 34.72 41.25
CA GLU A 180 3.97 33.82 42.36
C GLU A 180 4.31 32.40 41.95
N ASP A 181 5.36 31.87 42.53
CA ASP A 181 5.74 30.48 42.44
C ASP A 181 4.64 29.64 43.13
N PRO A 182 3.87 28.82 42.34
CA PRO A 182 2.80 28.02 42.92
C PRO A 182 3.28 26.91 43.85
N LEU A 183 4.59 26.74 43.99
CA LEU A 183 5.23 25.74 44.86
C LEU A 183 5.64 26.28 46.24
N VAL A 184 5.51 27.58 46.49
CA VAL A 184 5.77 28.16 47.79
C VAL A 184 4.60 27.87 48.74
N GLY A 185 4.55 26.69 49.26
CA GLY A 185 3.50 26.27 50.18
C GLY A 185 3.27 24.77 50.25
N LEU A 186 4.06 23.98 49.50
CA LEU A 186 4.00 22.52 49.48
C LEU A 186 5.09 21.81 50.29
N LEU A 187 5.82 22.54 51.10
CA LEU A 187 6.79 21.98 52.06
C LEU A 187 6.34 22.24 53.48
#